data_3d40d8fa5c332ad94bc194dfa632a572
#
_entry.id   3d40d8fa5c332ad94bc194dfa632a572
#
_cell.length_a   1.000
_cell.length_b   1.000
_cell.length_c   1.000
_cell.angle_alpha   90.00
_cell.angle_beta   90.00
_cell.angle_gamma   90.00
#
_symmetry.space_group_name_H-M   'P 1'
#
loop_
_entity.id
_entity.type
_entity.pdbx_description
1 polymer ?
#
loop_
_entity_poly.entity_id
_entity_poly.type
_entity_poly.pdbx_seq_one_letter_code
_entity_poly.pdbx_strand_id
1 'polypeptide(L)'
;MAGKNKKTESDFIKEIEAYEQQKKEAMEQLKAYQKSQTDKLGQIYFELKKLENPDLSIDDLVVETQNKVKEVKKEIKSKKAAEKARKDAEETNKETYNDTQN
;
A
#
# COMPACT_ATOMS: atom_id res chain seq x y z
N MET A 1 -3.41 -26.39 43.76
CA MET A 1 -4.43 -25.36 43.66
C MET A 1 -4.57 -24.82 42.28
N ALA A 2 -5.42 -25.48 41.54
CA ALA A 2 -5.62 -25.19 40.12
C ALA A 2 -6.17 -23.78 39.84
N GLY A 3 -6.91 -23.20 40.82
CA GLY A 3 -7.50 -21.88 40.66
C GLY A 3 -6.52 -20.72 40.57
N LYS A 4 -5.30 -20.88 41.10
CA LYS A 4 -4.30 -19.80 41.08
C LYS A 4 -3.71 -19.49 39.71
N ASN A 5 -3.72 -20.46 38.83
CA ASN A 5 -3.10 -20.32 37.51
C ASN A 5 -4.12 -20.05 36.40
N LYS A 6 -5.41 -19.99 36.73
CA LYS A 6 -6.45 -19.66 35.77
C LYS A 6 -6.49 -18.18 35.49
N LYS A 7 -6.36 -17.81 34.26
CA LYS A 7 -6.56 -16.43 33.82
C LYS A 7 -8.06 -16.13 33.84
N THR A 8 -8.40 -14.92 34.26
CA THR A 8 -9.76 -14.43 34.21
C THR A 8 -10.01 -13.70 32.88
N GLU A 9 -11.28 -13.41 32.63
CA GLU A 9 -11.65 -12.58 31.47
C GLU A 9 -10.89 -11.25 31.49
N SER A 10 -10.78 -10.63 32.67
CA SER A 10 -10.02 -9.38 32.84
C SER A 10 -8.54 -9.54 32.45
N ASP A 11 -7.94 -10.66 32.79
CA ASP A 11 -6.54 -10.94 32.43
C ASP A 11 -6.36 -11.07 30.91
N PHE A 12 -7.28 -11.76 30.24
CA PHE A 12 -7.26 -11.88 28.77
C PHE A 12 -7.44 -10.53 28.09
N ILE A 13 -8.35 -9.70 28.62
CA ILE A 13 -8.57 -8.35 28.10
C ILE A 13 -7.32 -7.51 28.23
N LYS A 14 -6.63 -7.57 29.37
CA LYS A 14 -5.38 -6.86 29.61
C LYS A 14 -4.27 -7.31 28.65
N GLU A 15 -4.20 -8.60 28.38
CA GLU A 15 -3.24 -9.14 27.40
C GLU A 15 -3.51 -8.60 25.99
N ILE A 16 -4.77 -8.58 25.57
CA ILE A 16 -5.19 -8.05 24.28
C ILE A 16 -4.81 -6.57 24.16
N GLU A 17 -5.11 -5.79 25.19
CA GLU A 17 -4.78 -4.37 25.25
C GLU A 17 -3.27 -4.15 25.13
N ALA A 18 -2.47 -4.99 25.84
CA ALA A 18 -1.02 -4.90 25.77
C ALA A 18 -0.50 -5.21 24.38
N TYR A 19 -1.04 -6.23 23.69
CA TYR A 19 -0.66 -6.56 22.32
C TYR A 19 -1.04 -5.45 21.35
N GLU A 20 -2.22 -4.87 21.51
CA GLU A 20 -2.67 -3.76 20.69
C GLU A 20 -1.77 -2.53 20.85
N GLN A 21 -1.34 -2.24 22.07
CA GLN A 21 -0.44 -1.15 22.36
C GLN A 21 0.94 -1.38 21.74
N GLN A 22 1.49 -2.58 21.87
CA GLN A 22 2.76 -2.97 21.27
C GLN A 22 2.71 -2.87 19.74
N LYS A 23 1.60 -3.33 19.16
CA LYS A 23 1.38 -3.26 17.72
C LYS A 23 1.35 -1.82 17.24
N LYS A 24 0.64 -0.96 17.96
CA LYS A 24 0.54 0.47 17.66
C LYS A 24 1.91 1.14 17.67
N GLU A 25 2.70 0.88 18.72
CA GLU A 25 4.05 1.42 18.85
C GLU A 25 4.96 0.94 17.72
N ALA A 26 4.89 -0.35 17.39
CA ALA A 26 5.67 -0.92 16.29
C ALA A 26 5.30 -0.29 14.95
N MET A 27 4.01 -0.05 14.71
CA MET A 27 3.54 0.61 13.49
C MET A 27 3.99 2.07 13.42
N GLU A 28 4.01 2.79 14.54
CA GLU A 28 4.52 4.15 14.60
C GLU A 28 6.02 4.21 14.29
N GLN A 29 6.78 3.26 14.85
CA GLN A 29 8.22 3.15 14.56
C GLN A 29 8.47 2.83 13.09
N LEU A 30 7.66 1.94 12.50
CA LEU A 30 7.77 1.60 11.09
C LEU A 30 7.50 2.83 10.21
N LYS A 31 6.46 3.59 10.52
CA LYS A 31 6.13 4.82 9.79
C LYS A 31 7.25 5.84 9.87
N ALA A 32 7.83 6.02 11.07
CA ALA A 32 8.94 6.94 11.26
C ALA A 32 10.17 6.52 10.46
N TYR A 33 10.46 5.22 10.44
CA TYR A 33 11.55 4.66 9.65
C TYR A 33 11.32 4.87 8.16
N GLN A 34 10.11 4.54 7.68
CA GLN A 34 9.74 4.72 6.28
C GLN A 34 9.85 6.18 5.84
N LYS A 35 9.42 7.10 6.71
CA LYS A 35 9.53 8.53 6.44
C LYS A 35 10.98 8.97 6.31
N SER A 36 11.83 8.52 7.24
CA SER A 36 13.26 8.82 7.22
C SER A 36 13.91 8.32 5.93
N GLN A 37 13.58 7.10 5.51
CA GLN A 37 14.12 6.52 4.27
C GLN A 37 13.57 7.21 3.03
N THR A 38 12.30 7.60 3.06
CA THR A 38 11.68 8.35 1.96
C THR A 38 12.34 9.72 1.81
N ASP A 39 12.62 10.40 2.91
CA ASP A 39 13.32 11.69 2.89
C ASP A 39 14.72 11.55 2.27
N LYS A 40 15.45 10.51 2.67
CA LYS A 40 16.78 10.21 2.08
C LYS A 40 16.67 9.91 0.60
N LEU A 41 15.70 9.10 0.22
CA LEU A 41 15.47 8.75 -1.18
C LEU A 41 15.17 10.00 -2.01
N GLY A 42 14.35 10.90 -1.48
CA GLY A 42 14.04 12.17 -2.14
C GLY A 42 15.29 13.01 -2.37
N GLN A 43 16.15 13.11 -1.37
CA GLN A 43 17.41 13.85 -1.49
C GLN A 43 18.35 13.23 -2.54
N ILE A 44 18.50 11.92 -2.50
CA ILE A 44 19.35 11.18 -3.45
C ILE A 44 18.79 11.30 -4.87
N TYR A 45 17.48 11.18 -5.01
CA TYR A 45 16.82 11.32 -6.31
C TYR A 45 17.01 12.71 -6.89
N PHE A 46 16.86 13.74 -6.07
CA PHE A 46 17.10 15.12 -6.50
C PHE A 46 18.55 15.32 -6.93
N GLU A 47 19.50 14.80 -6.15
CA GLU A 47 20.92 14.86 -6.49
C GLU A 47 21.20 14.20 -7.84
N LEU A 48 20.66 13.01 -8.05
CA LEU A 48 20.82 12.28 -9.32
C LEU A 48 20.28 13.10 -10.49
N LYS A 49 19.07 13.64 -10.36
CA LYS A 49 18.42 14.43 -11.41
C LYS A 49 19.20 15.73 -11.69
N LYS A 50 19.75 16.34 -10.66
CA LYS A 50 20.53 17.57 -10.80
C LYS A 50 21.86 17.31 -11.47
N LEU A 51 22.48 16.14 -11.23
CA LEU A 51 23.68 15.73 -11.94
C LEU A 51 23.43 15.53 -13.42
N GLU A 52 22.25 14.99 -13.77
CA GLU A 52 21.83 14.83 -15.16
C GLU A 52 21.49 16.17 -15.82
N ASN A 53 20.90 17.08 -15.07
CA ASN A 53 20.50 18.41 -15.54
C ASN A 53 20.80 19.46 -14.45
N PRO A 54 21.97 20.12 -14.51
CA PRO A 54 22.36 21.08 -13.48
C PRO A 54 21.44 22.27 -13.31
N ASP A 55 20.64 22.60 -14.33
CA ASP A 55 19.69 23.73 -14.31
C ASP A 55 18.35 23.38 -13.70
N LEU A 56 18.16 22.12 -13.33
CA LEU A 56 16.90 21.65 -12.76
C LEU A 56 16.66 22.22 -11.37
N SER A 57 15.48 22.83 -11.15
CA SER A 57 15.07 23.26 -9.83
C SER A 57 14.31 22.16 -9.10
N ILE A 58 14.30 22.21 -7.77
CA ILE A 58 13.52 21.25 -6.96
C ILE A 58 12.03 21.36 -7.25
N ASP A 59 11.54 22.58 -7.47
CA ASP A 59 10.11 22.82 -7.75
C ASP A 59 9.69 22.15 -9.07
N ASP A 60 10.50 22.29 -10.11
CA ASP A 60 10.25 21.67 -11.41
C ASP A 60 10.25 20.13 -11.29
N LEU A 61 11.19 19.59 -10.54
CA LEU A 61 11.26 18.14 -10.32
C LEU A 61 10.04 17.62 -9.56
N VAL A 62 9.57 18.38 -8.55
CA VAL A 62 8.36 18.02 -7.81
C VAL A 62 7.16 17.95 -8.75
N VAL A 63 6.97 18.95 -9.60
CA VAL A 63 5.85 18.98 -10.56
C VAL A 63 5.96 17.82 -11.56
N GLU A 64 7.13 17.61 -12.13
CA GLU A 64 7.38 16.55 -13.10
C GLU A 64 7.08 15.18 -12.50
N THR A 65 7.56 14.94 -11.27
CA THR A 65 7.37 13.67 -10.58
C THR A 65 5.90 13.45 -10.21
N GLN A 66 5.21 14.49 -9.73
CA GLN A 66 3.78 14.41 -9.45
C GLN A 66 2.97 14.07 -10.69
N ASN A 67 3.30 14.67 -11.83
CA ASN A 67 2.65 14.37 -13.09
C ASN A 67 2.89 12.93 -13.52
N LYS A 68 4.11 12.44 -13.32
CA LYS A 68 4.45 11.05 -13.62
C LYS A 68 3.66 10.08 -12.76
N VAL A 69 3.51 10.36 -11.47
CA VAL A 69 2.69 9.55 -10.56
C VAL A 69 1.24 9.52 -11.02
N LYS A 70 0.69 10.67 -11.43
CA LYS A 70 -0.68 10.74 -11.94
C LYS A 70 -0.87 9.91 -13.20
N GLU A 71 0.08 9.97 -14.13
CA GLU A 71 0.05 9.17 -15.35
C GLU A 71 0.05 7.68 -15.05
N VAL A 72 0.96 7.23 -14.17
CA VAL A 72 1.07 5.82 -13.79
C VAL A 72 -0.21 5.35 -13.10
N LYS A 73 -0.77 6.15 -12.20
CA LYS A 73 -2.06 5.82 -11.55
C LYS A 73 -3.19 5.67 -12.56
N LYS A 74 -3.23 6.53 -13.57
CA LYS A 74 -4.20 6.44 -14.66
C LYS A 74 -4.04 5.15 -15.45
N GLU A 75 -2.81 4.80 -15.80
CA GLU A 75 -2.50 3.56 -16.52
C GLU A 75 -2.93 2.33 -15.72
N ILE A 76 -2.63 2.30 -14.43
CA ILE A 76 -3.02 1.20 -13.54
C ILE A 76 -4.54 1.07 -13.49
N LYS A 77 -5.24 2.18 -13.35
CA LYS A 77 -6.70 2.21 -13.29
C LYS A 77 -7.31 1.71 -14.60
N SER A 78 -6.76 2.12 -15.73
CA SER A 78 -7.20 1.67 -17.05
C SER A 78 -6.98 0.18 -17.25
N LYS A 79 -5.82 -0.34 -16.83
CA LYS A 79 -5.52 -1.77 -16.92
C LYS A 79 -6.46 -2.60 -16.03
N LYS A 80 -6.73 -2.14 -14.82
CA LYS A 80 -7.67 -2.82 -13.91
C LYS A 80 -9.07 -2.86 -14.50
N ALA A 81 -9.54 -1.75 -15.08
CA ALA A 81 -10.84 -1.68 -15.71
C ALA A 81 -10.93 -2.64 -16.91
N ALA A 82 -9.88 -2.70 -17.73
CA ALA A 82 -9.81 -3.61 -18.87
C ALA A 82 -9.81 -5.07 -18.43
N GLU A 83 -9.05 -5.41 -17.40
CA GLU A 83 -9.03 -6.78 -16.84
C GLU A 83 -10.39 -7.18 -16.29
N LYS A 84 -11.04 -6.28 -15.56
CA LYS A 84 -12.37 -6.52 -15.02
C LYS A 84 -13.40 -6.74 -16.13
N ALA A 85 -13.36 -5.92 -17.14
CA ALA A 85 -14.26 -6.05 -18.29
C ALA A 85 -14.04 -7.38 -19.02
N ARG A 86 -12.76 -7.79 -19.17
CA ARG A 86 -12.44 -9.07 -19.80
C ARG A 86 -12.92 -10.24 -18.96
N LYS A 87 -12.72 -10.22 -17.64
CA LYS A 87 -13.19 -11.27 -16.75
C LYS A 87 -14.71 -11.38 -16.76
N ASP A 88 -15.40 -10.25 -16.72
CA ASP A 88 -16.86 -10.23 -16.77
C ASP A 88 -17.38 -10.81 -18.10
N ALA A 89 -16.72 -10.49 -19.20
CA ALA A 89 -17.06 -11.05 -20.51
C ALA A 89 -16.81 -12.56 -20.58
N GLU A 90 -15.72 -13.04 -20.00
CA GLU A 90 -15.42 -14.47 -19.94
C GLU A 90 -16.46 -15.23 -19.10
N GLU A 91 -16.85 -14.67 -17.96
CA GLU A 91 -17.89 -15.27 -17.11
C GLU A 91 -19.23 -15.32 -17.83
N THR A 92 -19.60 -14.26 -18.52
CA THR A 92 -20.83 -14.21 -19.30
C THR A 92 -20.81 -15.25 -20.43
N ASN A 93 -19.70 -15.40 -21.11
CA ASN A 93 -19.52 -16.40 -22.15
C ASN A 93 -19.64 -17.81 -21.61
N LYS A 94 -19.04 -18.08 -20.43
CA LYS A 94 -19.14 -19.39 -19.76
C LYS A 94 -20.57 -19.72 -19.38
N GLU A 95 -21.31 -18.77 -18.82
CA GLU A 95 -22.70 -18.94 -18.45
C GLU A 95 -23.57 -19.24 -19.67
N THR A 96 -23.36 -18.50 -20.76
CA THR A 96 -24.07 -18.70 -22.02
C THR A 96 -23.78 -20.09 -22.60
N TYR A 97 -22.53 -20.52 -22.55
CA TYR A 97 -22.11 -21.82 -23.01
C TYR A 97 -22.75 -22.96 -22.22
N ASN A 98 -22.77 -22.83 -20.91
CA ASN A 98 -23.40 -23.82 -20.01
C ASN A 98 -24.91 -23.91 -20.25
N ASP A 99 -25.59 -22.79 -20.45
CA ASP A 99 -27.01 -22.76 -20.77
C ASP A 99 -27.30 -23.46 -22.10
N THR A 100 -26.45 -23.31 -23.07
CA THR A 100 -26.59 -23.94 -24.37
C THR A 100 -26.45 -25.46 -24.29
N GLN A 101 -25.65 -25.96 -23.37
CA GLN A 101 -25.45 -27.41 -23.17
C GLN A 101 -26.63 -28.09 -22.46
N ASN A 102 -27.41 -27.36 -21.72
CA ASN A 102 -28.56 -27.89 -21.02
C ASN A 102 -29.78 -27.93 -21.91
#